data_626e035e2fd9562ee654cd298b207856
#
_entry.id   626e035e2fd9562ee654cd298b207856
#
_cell.length_a   1.000
_cell.length_b   1.000
_cell.length_c   1.000
_cell.angle_alpha   90.00
_cell.angle_beta   90.00
_cell.angle_gamma   90.00
#
_symmetry.space_group_name_H-M   'P 1'
#
loop_
_entity.id
_entity.type
_entity.pdbx_description
1 polymer ?
#
loop_
_entity_poly.entity_id
_entity_poly.type
_entity_poly.pdbx_seq_one_letter_code
_entity_poly.pdbx_strand_id
1 'polypeptide(L)'
;MIDRTATTRIQRLIRWLEPFQRCFGHRAQRLALGTYVHGLFSDSDRKSMQAMLARVTNPITYQGFQHFITHAAWDADRVWRRLLEVLPERRGVLIIDGTSFPKQGTHSVGVARQYCGALGKIANCQVAVTAALWTGARAWVTGALLYLPKEWLSDPDRQTVTHIPAGASFQEKWRQALTLIRRARAAGLQITAVLADAEFGDVTAFRRALHRWRLPYAVGVSRHLTVFPGTPAVHVPRSPRTGRPRSQLVLSDDTRSIAVSALAVTLPPRAWRRVTWRNGRNRPWAARFAAVRVTLTS
;
A
#
# COMPACT_ATOMS: atom_id res chain seq x y z
N MET A 1 -11.69 -41.22 9.80
CA MET A 1 -12.14 -40.87 8.42
C MET A 1 -11.50 -39.53 8.09
N ILE A 2 -10.41 -39.53 7.28
CA ILE A 2 -9.75 -38.27 6.84
C ILE A 2 -10.72 -37.58 5.89
N ASP A 3 -11.15 -36.38 6.24
CA ASP A 3 -12.05 -35.57 5.42
C ASP A 3 -11.44 -35.35 4.01
N ARG A 4 -12.04 -35.96 2.99
CA ARG A 4 -11.62 -35.80 1.58
C ARG A 4 -11.54 -34.33 1.14
N THR A 5 -12.33 -33.46 1.75
CA THR A 5 -12.36 -32.01 1.50
C THR A 5 -11.08 -31.33 2.03
N ALA A 6 -10.61 -31.74 3.20
CA ALA A 6 -9.37 -31.20 3.81
C ALA A 6 -8.14 -31.65 2.99
N THR A 7 -8.08 -32.92 2.56
CA THR A 7 -7.00 -33.44 1.70
C THR A 7 -6.92 -32.63 0.39
N THR A 8 -8.04 -32.32 -0.20
CA THR A 8 -8.10 -31.51 -1.46
C THR A 8 -7.60 -30.08 -1.24
N ARG A 9 -7.90 -29.44 -0.09
CA ARG A 9 -7.41 -28.08 0.24
C ARG A 9 -5.90 -28.04 0.42
N ILE A 10 -5.34 -29.00 1.16
CA ILE A 10 -3.89 -29.13 1.38
C ILE A 10 -3.16 -29.38 0.04
N GLN A 11 -3.67 -30.27 -0.81
CA GLN A 11 -3.07 -30.53 -2.12
C GLN A 11 -3.09 -29.28 -3.03
N ARG A 12 -4.14 -28.46 -2.98
CA ARG A 12 -4.21 -27.17 -3.70
C ARG A 12 -3.16 -26.19 -3.19
N LEU A 13 -2.97 -26.11 -1.86
CA LEU A 13 -1.93 -25.27 -1.25
C LEU A 13 -0.53 -25.71 -1.68
N ILE A 14 -0.24 -27.01 -1.65
CA ILE A 14 1.05 -27.57 -2.06
C ILE A 14 1.33 -27.20 -3.53
N ARG A 15 0.38 -27.43 -4.43
CA ARG A 15 0.51 -27.04 -5.84
C ARG A 15 0.73 -25.54 -6.03
N TRP A 16 0.02 -24.73 -5.26
CA TRP A 16 0.19 -23.28 -5.30
C TRP A 16 1.58 -22.84 -4.83
N LEU A 17 2.21 -23.58 -3.92
CA LEU A 17 3.56 -23.30 -3.41
C LEU A 17 4.68 -23.77 -4.34
N GLU A 18 4.44 -24.72 -5.25
CA GLU A 18 5.47 -25.27 -6.15
C GLU A 18 6.27 -24.20 -6.90
N PRO A 19 5.66 -23.18 -7.52
CA PRO A 19 6.41 -22.12 -8.19
C PRO A 19 7.39 -21.36 -7.31
N PHE A 20 7.07 -21.23 -6.00
CA PHE A 20 7.88 -20.50 -5.05
C PHE A 20 9.07 -21.30 -4.53
N GLN A 21 9.07 -22.63 -4.63
CA GLN A 21 10.18 -23.46 -4.18
C GLN A 21 11.51 -23.06 -4.81
N ARG A 22 11.48 -22.58 -6.08
CA ARG A 22 12.67 -22.08 -6.79
C ARG A 22 13.26 -20.80 -6.20
N CYS A 23 12.53 -20.10 -5.31
CA CYS A 23 13.02 -18.92 -4.61
C CYS A 23 13.94 -19.28 -3.43
N PHE A 24 13.97 -20.58 -3.05
CA PHE A 24 14.71 -21.07 -1.89
C PHE A 24 15.78 -22.06 -2.33
N GLY A 25 17.04 -21.79 -1.98
CA GLY A 25 18.20 -22.55 -2.46
C GLY A 25 18.28 -23.98 -1.90
N HIS A 26 17.89 -24.15 -0.62
CA HIS A 26 18.08 -25.41 0.08
C HIS A 26 16.78 -26.18 0.29
N ARG A 27 16.88 -27.53 0.30
CA ARG A 27 15.72 -28.40 0.57
C ARG A 27 15.07 -28.08 1.93
N ALA A 28 15.88 -27.81 2.96
CA ALA A 28 15.37 -27.47 4.27
C ALA A 28 14.51 -26.19 4.27
N GLN A 29 14.92 -25.17 3.51
CA GLN A 29 14.14 -23.94 3.37
C GLN A 29 12.81 -24.19 2.65
N ARG A 30 12.79 -25.04 1.62
CA ARG A 30 11.56 -25.42 0.89
C ARG A 30 10.56 -26.16 1.76
N LEU A 31 11.04 -27.07 2.61
CA LEU A 31 10.21 -27.76 3.59
C LEU A 31 9.67 -26.79 4.65
N ALA A 32 10.54 -25.90 5.13
CA ALA A 32 10.15 -24.88 6.11
C ALA A 32 9.11 -23.89 5.57
N LEU A 33 9.23 -23.47 4.29
CA LEU A 33 8.22 -22.67 3.61
C LEU A 33 6.85 -23.38 3.63
N GLY A 34 6.81 -24.66 3.26
CA GLY A 34 5.58 -25.45 3.29
C GLY A 34 4.96 -25.51 4.68
N THR A 35 5.77 -25.81 5.69
CA THR A 35 5.35 -25.83 7.11
C THR A 35 4.83 -24.46 7.55
N TYR A 36 5.56 -23.39 7.23
CA TYR A 36 5.18 -22.02 7.60
C TYR A 36 3.84 -21.61 7.00
N VAL A 37 3.68 -21.77 5.70
CA VAL A 37 2.44 -21.37 5.01
C VAL A 37 1.26 -22.24 5.47
N HIS A 38 1.46 -23.56 5.66
CA HIS A 38 0.42 -24.43 6.22
C HIS A 38 0.02 -23.99 7.63
N GLY A 39 1.00 -23.67 8.49
CA GLY A 39 0.74 -23.17 9.84
C GLY A 39 -0.02 -21.84 9.87
N LEU A 40 0.25 -20.94 8.92
CA LEU A 40 -0.50 -19.68 8.79
C LEU A 40 -1.98 -19.93 8.44
N PHE A 41 -2.29 -20.93 7.63
CA PHE A 41 -3.65 -21.30 7.24
C PHE A 41 -4.35 -22.24 8.21
N SER A 42 -3.67 -22.67 9.29
CA SER A 42 -4.28 -23.52 10.32
C SER A 42 -5.35 -22.74 11.12
N ASP A 43 -6.16 -23.47 11.87
CA ASP A 43 -7.21 -22.94 12.74
C ASP A 43 -6.70 -22.44 14.11
N SER A 44 -5.37 -22.34 14.28
CA SER A 44 -4.76 -21.88 15.52
C SER A 44 -5.08 -20.39 15.78
N ASP A 45 -5.56 -20.06 16.97
CA ASP A 45 -5.83 -18.68 17.41
C ASP A 45 -4.56 -17.82 17.44
N ARG A 46 -3.44 -18.41 17.83
CA ARG A 46 -2.12 -17.78 17.84
C ARG A 46 -1.23 -18.38 16.77
N LYS A 47 -0.62 -17.54 15.94
CA LYS A 47 0.35 -17.95 14.92
C LYS A 47 1.79 -17.97 15.51
N SER A 48 1.96 -18.48 16.73
CA SER A 48 3.30 -18.77 17.26
C SER A 48 3.90 -20.00 16.57
N MET A 49 5.23 -20.10 16.54
CA MET A 49 5.92 -21.23 15.90
C MET A 49 5.45 -22.58 16.45
N GLN A 50 5.32 -22.70 17.76
CA GLN A 50 4.83 -23.94 18.40
C GLN A 50 3.39 -24.27 17.98
N ALA A 51 2.48 -23.28 18.02
CA ALA A 51 1.09 -23.49 17.66
C ALA A 51 0.93 -23.86 16.17
N MET A 52 1.73 -23.25 15.29
CA MET A 52 1.75 -23.61 13.87
C MET A 52 2.28 -25.02 13.64
N LEU A 53 3.40 -25.40 14.28
CA LEU A 53 3.96 -26.76 14.14
C LEU A 53 3.02 -27.84 14.63
N ALA A 54 2.29 -27.60 15.74
CA ALA A 54 1.31 -28.54 16.29
C ALA A 54 0.12 -28.83 15.35
N ARG A 55 -0.10 -27.98 14.34
CA ARG A 55 -1.23 -28.08 13.39
C ARG A 55 -0.82 -28.58 11.99
N VAL A 56 0.46 -28.79 11.77
CA VAL A 56 0.99 -29.28 10.49
C VAL A 56 1.29 -30.76 10.56
N THR A 57 0.83 -31.52 9.56
CA THR A 57 1.19 -32.94 9.44
C THR A 57 2.64 -33.05 8.98
N ASN A 58 3.45 -33.89 9.64
CA ASN A 58 4.88 -34.05 9.38
C ASN A 58 5.66 -32.72 9.40
N PRO A 59 5.60 -31.95 10.51
CA PRO A 59 6.30 -30.70 10.61
C PRO A 59 7.82 -30.93 10.64
N ILE A 60 8.56 -29.89 10.25
CA ILE A 60 10.01 -29.84 10.54
C ILE A 60 10.24 -29.62 12.04
N THR A 61 11.48 -29.79 12.49
CA THR A 61 11.83 -29.52 13.90
C THR A 61 11.59 -28.06 14.26
N TYR A 62 11.35 -27.77 15.55
CA TYR A 62 11.19 -26.41 16.04
C TYR A 62 12.42 -25.55 15.72
N GLN A 63 13.64 -26.09 15.95
CA GLN A 63 14.90 -25.41 15.65
C GLN A 63 15.04 -25.10 14.16
N GLY A 64 14.69 -26.05 13.28
CA GLY A 64 14.71 -25.83 11.83
C GLY A 64 13.71 -24.74 11.40
N PHE A 65 12.55 -24.70 12.05
CA PHE A 65 11.55 -23.67 11.78
C PHE A 65 12.00 -22.29 12.27
N GLN A 66 12.54 -22.22 13.49
CA GLN A 66 13.14 -21.02 14.05
C GLN A 66 14.26 -20.49 13.15
N HIS A 67 15.20 -21.34 12.76
CA HIS A 67 16.28 -20.98 11.86
C HIS A 67 15.75 -20.42 10.54
N PHE A 68 14.72 -21.01 9.96
CA PHE A 68 14.12 -20.52 8.71
C PHE A 68 13.57 -19.10 8.84
N ILE A 69 12.92 -18.77 9.96
CA ILE A 69 12.30 -17.47 10.18
C ILE A 69 13.34 -16.40 10.54
N THR A 70 14.39 -16.78 11.33
CA THR A 70 15.30 -15.81 11.94
C THR A 70 16.65 -15.67 11.23
N HIS A 71 17.17 -16.75 10.61
CA HIS A 71 18.54 -16.78 10.09
C HIS A 71 18.66 -17.22 8.64
N ALA A 72 17.66 -17.91 8.09
CA ALA A 72 17.78 -18.42 6.73
C ALA A 72 17.86 -17.27 5.71
N ALA A 73 18.96 -17.19 4.99
CA ALA A 73 19.10 -16.24 3.90
C ALA A 73 18.21 -16.65 2.71
N TRP A 74 17.21 -15.83 2.41
CA TRP A 74 16.38 -15.93 1.21
C TRP A 74 16.00 -14.52 0.74
N ASP A 75 15.82 -14.39 -0.56
CA ASP A 75 15.55 -13.11 -1.21
C ASP A 75 14.04 -12.84 -1.27
N ALA A 76 13.58 -11.91 -0.44
CA ALA A 76 12.18 -11.48 -0.43
C ALA A 76 11.73 -10.86 -1.76
N ASP A 77 12.59 -10.12 -2.45
CA ASP A 77 12.28 -9.54 -3.76
C ASP A 77 12.08 -10.63 -4.84
N ARG A 78 12.82 -11.75 -4.73
CA ARG A 78 12.62 -12.91 -5.60
C ARG A 78 11.26 -13.57 -5.37
N VAL A 79 10.83 -13.68 -4.10
CA VAL A 79 9.49 -14.20 -3.74
C VAL A 79 8.40 -13.26 -4.25
N TRP A 80 8.54 -11.94 -4.06
CA TRP A 80 7.59 -10.96 -4.59
C TRP A 80 7.50 -10.99 -6.11
N ARG A 81 8.62 -11.04 -6.82
CA ARG A 81 8.63 -11.18 -8.28
C ARG A 81 7.90 -12.45 -8.71
N ARG A 82 8.17 -13.56 -8.05
CA ARG A 82 7.51 -14.82 -8.35
C ARG A 82 6.00 -14.77 -8.10
N LEU A 83 5.57 -14.13 -7.02
CA LEU A 83 4.14 -13.90 -6.76
C LEU A 83 3.48 -13.14 -7.92
N LEU A 84 4.10 -12.06 -8.38
CA LEU A 84 3.59 -11.27 -9.49
C LEU A 84 3.54 -12.05 -10.82
N GLU A 85 4.49 -12.97 -11.05
CA GLU A 85 4.51 -13.83 -12.25
C GLU A 85 3.36 -14.85 -12.28
N VAL A 86 3.02 -15.42 -11.11
CA VAL A 86 2.00 -16.47 -11.00
C VAL A 86 0.58 -15.95 -10.77
N LEU A 87 0.38 -14.64 -10.74
CA LEU A 87 -0.96 -14.05 -10.61
C LEU A 87 -1.82 -14.49 -11.82
N PRO A 88 -3.00 -15.09 -11.56
CA PRO A 88 -3.87 -15.55 -12.63
C PRO A 88 -4.53 -14.40 -13.41
N GLU A 89 -4.71 -13.26 -12.76
CA GLU A 89 -5.33 -12.07 -13.30
C GLU A 89 -4.33 -10.92 -13.22
N ARG A 90 -3.99 -10.33 -14.37
CA ARG A 90 -2.89 -9.37 -14.49
C ARG A 90 -3.33 -7.96 -14.89
N ARG A 91 -4.64 -7.73 -15.01
CA ARG A 91 -5.21 -6.44 -15.38
C ARG A 91 -6.23 -5.99 -14.35
N GLY A 92 -6.12 -4.75 -13.89
CA GLY A 92 -7.06 -4.23 -12.90
C GLY A 92 -6.68 -2.86 -12.35
N VAL A 93 -7.36 -2.47 -11.30
CA VAL A 93 -7.12 -1.24 -10.56
C VAL A 93 -6.12 -1.54 -9.43
N LEU A 94 -5.03 -0.78 -9.36
CA LEU A 94 -4.05 -0.91 -8.28
C LEU A 94 -4.46 -0.03 -7.11
N ILE A 95 -4.68 -0.65 -5.97
CA ILE A 95 -5.06 0.02 -4.72
C ILE A 95 -3.82 0.13 -3.85
N ILE A 96 -3.50 1.34 -3.41
CA ILE A 96 -2.41 1.65 -2.47
C ILE A 96 -3.03 2.05 -1.14
N ASP A 97 -2.54 1.45 -0.06
CA ASP A 97 -3.05 1.73 1.29
C ASP A 97 -1.98 1.53 2.36
N GLY A 98 -2.16 2.16 3.52
CA GLY A 98 -1.37 1.97 4.72
C GLY A 98 -1.96 0.87 5.61
N THR A 99 -1.26 -0.25 5.76
CA THR A 99 -1.67 -1.33 6.67
C THR A 99 -0.91 -1.25 7.97
N SER A 100 -1.62 -1.20 9.10
CA SER A 100 -1.02 -1.09 10.43
C SER A 100 -1.20 -2.36 11.26
N PHE A 101 -0.15 -2.70 12.01
CA PHE A 101 -0.07 -3.88 12.87
C PHE A 101 0.17 -3.43 14.31
N PRO A 102 -0.85 -3.44 15.19
CA PRO A 102 -0.67 -3.10 16.61
C PRO A 102 0.41 -3.96 17.26
N LYS A 103 1.24 -3.35 18.09
CA LYS A 103 2.32 -4.02 18.83
C LYS A 103 2.30 -3.59 20.28
N GLN A 104 2.64 -4.51 21.19
CA GLN A 104 2.78 -4.19 22.61
C GLN A 104 4.21 -3.75 22.98
N GLY A 105 5.22 -4.36 22.36
CA GLY A 105 6.63 -4.06 22.61
C GLY A 105 7.20 -2.99 21.69
N THR A 106 8.46 -2.59 21.97
CA THR A 106 9.20 -1.55 21.26
C THR A 106 10.30 -2.08 20.33
N HIS A 107 10.54 -3.41 20.34
CA HIS A 107 11.67 -4.03 19.66
C HIS A 107 11.38 -4.47 18.20
N SER A 108 10.12 -4.58 17.81
CA SER A 108 9.80 -4.95 16.42
C SER A 108 10.21 -3.83 15.46
N VAL A 109 10.98 -4.17 14.42
CA VAL A 109 11.50 -3.19 13.44
C VAL A 109 10.40 -2.29 12.89
N GLY A 110 10.60 -0.97 12.94
CA GLY A 110 9.63 0.01 12.44
C GLY A 110 8.47 0.30 13.39
N VAL A 111 8.45 -0.29 14.60
CA VAL A 111 7.41 0.03 15.59
C VAL A 111 7.62 1.45 16.12
N ALA A 112 6.54 2.21 16.15
CA ALA A 112 6.52 3.57 16.71
C ALA A 112 5.10 3.92 17.19
N ARG A 113 4.99 4.99 17.99
CA ARG A 113 3.71 5.59 18.34
C ARG A 113 3.22 6.44 17.18
N GLN A 114 2.39 5.88 16.33
CA GLN A 114 1.89 6.50 15.11
C GLN A 114 0.41 6.16 14.89
N TYR A 115 -0.22 6.75 13.88
CA TYR A 115 -1.61 6.42 13.57
C TYR A 115 -1.74 4.95 13.17
N CYS A 116 -2.57 4.23 13.89
CA CYS A 116 -2.87 2.82 13.69
C CYS A 116 -4.27 2.68 13.10
N GLY A 117 -4.38 2.53 11.77
CA GLY A 117 -5.66 2.40 11.07
C GLY A 117 -6.50 1.23 11.58
N ALA A 118 -5.87 0.12 12.00
CA ALA A 118 -6.56 -1.03 12.57
C ALA A 118 -7.30 -0.70 13.90
N LEU A 119 -6.83 0.33 14.63
CA LEU A 119 -7.42 0.78 15.90
C LEU A 119 -8.14 2.13 15.78
N GLY A 120 -8.03 2.82 14.64
CA GLY A 120 -8.59 4.15 14.43
C GLY A 120 -8.01 5.27 15.32
N LYS A 121 -6.82 5.07 15.89
CA LYS A 121 -6.18 6.01 16.84
C LYS A 121 -4.65 5.95 16.77
N ILE A 122 -3.98 6.91 17.39
CA ILE A 122 -2.54 6.84 17.62
C ILE A 122 -2.25 5.73 18.63
N ALA A 123 -1.44 4.76 18.24
CA ALA A 123 -1.05 3.62 19.04
C ALA A 123 0.35 3.15 18.66
N ASN A 124 0.92 2.27 19.50
CA ASN A 124 2.17 1.60 19.17
C ASN A 124 1.93 0.55 18.10
N CYS A 125 2.46 0.75 16.91
CA CYS A 125 2.23 -0.12 15.76
C CYS A 125 3.38 -0.09 14.76
N GLN A 126 3.48 -1.14 13.95
CA GLN A 126 4.21 -1.11 12.68
C GLN A 126 3.24 -0.68 11.57
N VAL A 127 3.76 0.00 10.56
CA VAL A 127 2.98 0.35 9.36
C VAL A 127 3.72 -0.16 8.12
N ALA A 128 2.97 -0.72 7.19
CA ALA A 128 3.47 -1.07 5.86
C ALA A 128 2.63 -0.36 4.81
N VAL A 129 3.29 0.15 3.78
CA VAL A 129 2.60 0.56 2.55
C VAL A 129 2.36 -0.69 1.72
N THR A 130 1.12 -0.93 1.35
CA THR A 130 0.68 -2.12 0.62
C THR A 130 0.11 -1.76 -0.74
N ALA A 131 0.23 -2.66 -1.69
CA ALA A 131 -0.39 -2.57 -3.00
C ALA A 131 -1.19 -3.83 -3.29
N ALA A 132 -2.41 -3.68 -3.80
CA ALA A 132 -3.26 -4.77 -4.21
C ALA A 132 -3.89 -4.48 -5.58
N LEU A 133 -3.88 -5.47 -6.48
CA LEU A 133 -4.54 -5.38 -7.78
C LEU A 133 -5.97 -5.91 -7.64
N TRP A 134 -6.95 -5.04 -7.83
CA TRP A 134 -8.35 -5.42 -7.87
C TRP A 134 -8.82 -5.62 -9.31
N THR A 135 -9.33 -6.80 -9.61
CA THR A 135 -9.66 -7.25 -10.98
C THR A 135 -11.17 -7.21 -11.27
N GLY A 136 -11.96 -6.68 -10.34
CA GLY A 136 -13.43 -6.66 -10.40
C GLY A 136 -14.07 -7.74 -9.52
N ALA A 137 -13.43 -8.91 -9.41
CA ALA A 137 -13.92 -10.03 -8.59
C ALA A 137 -13.04 -10.28 -7.35
N ARG A 138 -11.73 -10.07 -7.46
CA ARG A 138 -10.74 -10.38 -6.42
C ARG A 138 -9.71 -9.29 -6.27
N ALA A 139 -9.13 -9.19 -5.07
CA ALA A 139 -7.99 -8.35 -4.79
C ALA A 139 -6.75 -9.24 -4.55
N TRP A 140 -5.69 -9.00 -5.32
CA TRP A 140 -4.43 -9.73 -5.24
C TRP A 140 -3.37 -8.81 -4.63
N VAL A 141 -2.80 -9.18 -3.48
CA VAL A 141 -1.68 -8.43 -2.91
C VAL A 141 -0.50 -8.51 -3.87
N THR A 142 0.00 -7.36 -4.30
CA THR A 142 1.09 -7.25 -5.28
C THR A 142 2.39 -6.76 -4.68
N GLY A 143 2.37 -6.27 -3.45
CA GLY A 143 3.57 -5.84 -2.74
C GLY A 143 3.26 -5.20 -1.40
N ALA A 144 4.28 -5.20 -0.54
CA ALA A 144 4.28 -4.50 0.72
C ALA A 144 5.69 -3.99 1.03
N LEU A 145 5.80 -2.80 1.61
CA LEU A 145 7.05 -2.21 2.09
C LEU A 145 6.85 -1.72 3.52
N LEU A 146 7.69 -2.20 4.44
CA LEU A 146 7.65 -1.73 5.82
C LEU A 146 8.09 -0.27 5.87
N TYR A 147 7.29 0.55 6.54
CA TYR A 147 7.66 1.93 6.83
C TYR A 147 8.59 1.96 8.04
N LEU A 148 9.77 2.55 7.86
CA LEU A 148 10.75 2.78 8.92
C LEU A 148 10.68 4.26 9.33
N PRO A 149 10.16 4.59 10.50
CA PRO A 149 10.23 5.94 11.05
C PRO A 149 11.68 6.42 11.18
N LYS A 150 11.89 7.74 11.14
CA LYS A 150 13.24 8.34 11.17
C LYS A 150 14.04 7.94 12.42
N GLU A 151 13.36 7.77 13.55
CA GLU A 151 13.97 7.38 14.82
C GLU A 151 14.67 6.01 14.75
N TRP A 152 14.19 5.12 13.88
CA TRP A 152 14.82 3.82 13.65
C TRP A 152 16.14 3.92 12.88
N LEU A 153 16.29 4.95 12.07
CA LEU A 153 17.46 5.13 11.21
C LEU A 153 18.49 6.12 11.80
N SER A 154 18.14 6.80 12.89
CA SER A 154 19.04 7.67 13.64
C SER A 154 19.67 7.01 14.87
N ASP A 155 19.34 5.73 15.14
CA ASP A 155 19.83 4.95 16.28
C ASP A 155 20.67 3.76 15.77
N PRO A 156 22.03 3.88 15.72
CA PRO A 156 22.91 2.84 15.20
C PRO A 156 22.87 1.54 16.02
N ASP A 157 22.73 1.66 17.35
CA ASP A 157 22.68 0.49 18.23
C ASP A 157 21.43 -0.33 17.95
N ARG A 158 20.30 0.36 17.82
CA ARG A 158 19.02 -0.24 17.47
C ARG A 158 19.04 -0.90 16.09
N GLN A 159 19.70 -0.27 15.10
CA GLN A 159 19.87 -0.84 13.76
C GLN A 159 20.69 -2.14 13.83
N THR A 160 21.78 -2.15 14.58
CA THR A 160 22.67 -3.31 14.74
C THR A 160 21.92 -4.47 15.38
N VAL A 161 21.25 -4.25 16.52
CA VAL A 161 20.52 -5.29 17.25
C VAL A 161 19.35 -5.85 16.43
N THR A 162 18.72 -5.04 15.58
CA THR A 162 17.56 -5.45 14.76
C THR A 162 17.95 -5.84 13.34
N HIS A 163 19.22 -5.89 13.01
CA HIS A 163 19.73 -6.25 11.69
C HIS A 163 19.15 -5.42 10.53
N ILE A 164 18.86 -4.14 10.78
CA ILE A 164 18.47 -3.24 9.70
C ILE A 164 19.68 -3.06 8.76
N PRO A 165 19.53 -3.28 7.43
CA PRO A 165 20.65 -3.14 6.51
C PRO A 165 21.29 -1.76 6.59
N ALA A 166 22.62 -1.69 6.56
CA ALA A 166 23.40 -0.44 6.65
C ALA A 166 23.03 0.59 5.55
N GLY A 167 22.52 0.13 4.41
CA GLY A 167 22.03 0.99 3.32
C GLY A 167 20.56 1.43 3.45
N ALA A 168 19.88 1.07 4.55
CA ALA A 168 18.50 1.49 4.76
C ALA A 168 18.41 3.00 4.93
N SER A 169 17.53 3.64 4.18
CA SER A 169 17.30 5.08 4.24
C SER A 169 15.84 5.39 4.47
N PHE A 170 15.59 6.54 5.10
CA PHE A 170 14.22 7.01 5.29
C PHE A 170 13.51 7.23 3.94
N GLN A 171 12.34 6.65 3.82
CA GLN A 171 11.46 6.87 2.68
C GLN A 171 10.07 7.25 3.17
N GLU A 172 9.57 8.38 2.69
CA GLU A 172 8.19 8.76 2.90
C GLU A 172 7.25 7.71 2.27
N LYS A 173 6.11 7.47 2.88
CA LYS A 173 5.14 6.45 2.43
C LYS A 173 4.74 6.62 0.97
N TRP A 174 4.56 7.85 0.49
CA TRP A 174 4.23 8.08 -0.91
C TRP A 174 5.36 7.65 -1.88
N ARG A 175 6.64 7.73 -1.48
CA ARG A 175 7.77 7.21 -2.26
C ARG A 175 7.77 5.68 -2.30
N GLN A 176 7.43 5.05 -1.17
CA GLN A 176 7.22 3.60 -1.11
C GLN A 176 6.06 3.16 -2.02
N ALA A 177 4.95 3.91 -2.02
CA ALA A 177 3.82 3.69 -2.93
C ALA A 177 4.26 3.75 -4.41
N LEU A 178 5.03 4.77 -4.80
CA LEU A 178 5.57 4.87 -6.16
C LEU A 178 6.51 3.70 -6.51
N THR A 179 7.26 3.20 -5.53
CA THR A 179 8.12 2.02 -5.72
C THR A 179 7.30 0.77 -5.99
N LEU A 180 6.21 0.55 -5.23
CA LEU A 180 5.30 -0.58 -5.46
C LEU A 180 4.62 -0.50 -6.83
N ILE A 181 4.17 0.68 -7.24
CA ILE A 181 3.58 0.89 -8.58
C ILE A 181 4.60 0.57 -9.68
N ARG A 182 5.86 1.02 -9.54
CA ARG A 182 6.93 0.70 -10.51
C ARG A 182 7.21 -0.81 -10.57
N ARG A 183 7.29 -1.49 -9.41
CA ARG A 183 7.48 -2.95 -9.35
C ARG A 183 6.34 -3.70 -10.04
N ALA A 184 5.09 -3.30 -9.80
CA ALA A 184 3.92 -3.89 -10.44
C ALA A 184 3.97 -3.73 -11.98
N ARG A 185 4.32 -2.53 -12.47
CA ARG A 185 4.48 -2.26 -13.91
C ARG A 185 5.64 -3.05 -14.52
N ALA A 186 6.79 -3.07 -13.87
CA ALA A 186 7.96 -3.82 -14.33
C ALA A 186 7.68 -5.33 -14.41
N ALA A 187 6.83 -5.84 -13.53
CA ALA A 187 6.35 -7.23 -13.61
C ALA A 187 5.28 -7.45 -14.70
N GLY A 188 4.92 -6.43 -15.49
CA GLY A 188 3.97 -6.53 -16.59
C GLY A 188 2.50 -6.52 -16.18
N LEU A 189 2.15 -6.02 -14.98
CA LEU A 189 0.75 -5.83 -14.62
C LEU A 189 0.15 -4.65 -15.39
N GLN A 190 -1.04 -4.85 -15.93
CA GLN A 190 -1.80 -3.84 -16.67
C GLN A 190 -2.66 -3.03 -15.70
N ILE A 191 -2.10 -1.93 -15.19
CA ILE A 191 -2.75 -1.05 -14.23
C ILE A 191 -3.70 -0.12 -15.01
N THR A 192 -5.01 -0.30 -14.83
CA THR A 192 -6.04 0.53 -15.48
C THR A 192 -6.27 1.85 -14.75
N ALA A 193 -6.11 1.86 -13.44
CA ALA A 193 -6.12 3.05 -12.61
C ALA A 193 -5.40 2.78 -11.28
N VAL A 194 -5.00 3.85 -10.58
CA VAL A 194 -4.48 3.79 -9.21
C VAL A 194 -5.49 4.41 -8.26
N LEU A 195 -5.81 3.72 -7.17
CA LEU A 195 -6.61 4.24 -6.06
C LEU A 195 -5.73 4.39 -4.83
N ALA A 196 -5.88 5.49 -4.11
CA ALA A 196 -5.25 5.70 -2.81
C ALA A 196 -6.09 6.65 -1.95
N ASP A 197 -5.86 6.65 -0.65
CA ASP A 197 -6.52 7.56 0.27
C ASP A 197 -5.86 8.96 0.33
N ALA A 198 -6.30 9.79 1.26
CA ALA A 198 -5.79 11.15 1.42
C ALA A 198 -4.34 11.23 1.94
N GLU A 199 -3.83 10.19 2.60
CA GLU A 199 -2.42 10.14 3.01
C GLU A 199 -1.48 10.26 1.79
N PHE A 200 -1.87 9.64 0.67
CA PHE A 200 -1.12 9.71 -0.59
C PHE A 200 -1.63 10.83 -1.50
N GLY A 201 -2.93 11.03 -1.53
CA GLY A 201 -3.57 11.95 -2.45
C GLY A 201 -3.32 13.43 -2.15
N ASP A 202 -3.04 13.82 -0.92
CA ASP A 202 -2.64 15.19 -0.56
C ASP A 202 -1.22 15.52 -1.05
N VAL A 203 -0.39 14.52 -1.33
CA VAL A 203 0.99 14.73 -1.77
C VAL A 203 1.04 15.06 -3.26
N THR A 204 1.32 16.30 -3.59
CA THR A 204 1.44 16.79 -4.97
C THR A 204 2.45 15.99 -5.79
N ALA A 205 3.60 15.63 -5.20
CA ALA A 205 4.63 14.85 -5.88
C ALA A 205 4.14 13.46 -6.30
N PHE A 206 3.28 12.84 -5.49
CA PHE A 206 2.63 11.57 -5.81
C PHE A 206 1.70 11.71 -7.02
N ARG A 207 0.79 12.68 -7.00
CA ARG A 207 -0.14 12.94 -8.12
C ARG A 207 0.61 13.28 -9.40
N ARG A 208 1.64 14.15 -9.33
CA ARG A 208 2.49 14.50 -10.48
C ARG A 208 3.23 13.28 -11.05
N ALA A 209 3.67 12.35 -10.22
CA ALA A 209 4.31 11.12 -10.69
C ALA A 209 3.33 10.24 -11.47
N LEU A 210 2.11 10.04 -10.96
CA LEU A 210 1.06 9.28 -11.65
C LEU A 210 0.70 9.92 -12.99
N HIS A 211 0.56 11.25 -13.01
CA HIS A 211 0.28 12.00 -14.24
C HIS A 211 1.39 11.82 -15.28
N ARG A 212 2.67 11.98 -14.90
CA ARG A 212 3.82 11.76 -15.81
C ARG A 212 3.87 10.33 -16.35
N TRP A 213 3.44 9.35 -15.56
CA TRP A 213 3.36 7.96 -15.99
C TRP A 213 2.12 7.66 -16.83
N ARG A 214 1.26 8.67 -17.08
CA ARG A 214 -0.03 8.53 -17.78
C ARG A 214 -0.92 7.45 -17.18
N LEU A 215 -0.87 7.31 -15.88
CA LEU A 215 -1.75 6.40 -15.14
C LEU A 215 -3.00 7.16 -14.71
N PRO A 216 -4.20 6.73 -15.11
CA PRO A 216 -5.44 7.22 -14.50
C PRO A 216 -5.41 6.98 -13.00
N TYR A 217 -5.92 7.89 -12.21
CA TYR A 217 -6.00 7.71 -10.76
C TYR A 217 -7.23 8.38 -10.17
N ALA A 218 -7.71 7.81 -9.05
CA ALA A 218 -8.65 8.45 -8.13
C ALA A 218 -8.08 8.35 -6.73
N VAL A 219 -7.83 9.50 -6.09
CA VAL A 219 -7.21 9.58 -4.76
C VAL A 219 -8.06 10.42 -3.84
N GLY A 220 -8.17 10.00 -2.59
CA GLY A 220 -8.72 10.83 -1.54
C GLY A 220 -7.88 12.11 -1.40
N VAL A 221 -8.52 13.17 -0.94
CA VAL A 221 -7.84 14.41 -0.55
C VAL A 221 -8.44 14.94 0.73
N SER A 222 -7.66 15.67 1.52
CA SER A 222 -8.17 16.31 2.71
C SER A 222 -9.16 17.42 2.35
N ARG A 223 -10.10 17.68 3.23
CA ARG A 223 -11.07 18.77 3.08
C ARG A 223 -10.42 20.16 2.99
N HIS A 224 -9.15 20.26 3.40
CA HIS A 224 -8.38 21.50 3.45
C HIS A 224 -7.54 21.72 2.18
N LEU A 225 -7.45 20.72 1.29
CA LEU A 225 -6.77 20.92 0.00
C LEU A 225 -7.38 22.10 -0.73
N THR A 226 -6.55 23.01 -1.21
CA THR A 226 -6.99 24.21 -1.95
C THR A 226 -7.02 23.96 -3.45
N VAL A 227 -8.04 24.48 -4.09
CA VAL A 227 -8.29 24.37 -5.52
C VAL A 227 -8.79 25.70 -6.09
N PHE A 228 -8.57 25.92 -7.38
CA PHE A 228 -9.26 26.97 -8.11
C PHE A 228 -10.55 26.40 -8.72
N PRO A 229 -11.70 27.02 -8.47
CA PRO A 229 -12.95 26.69 -9.15
C PRO A 229 -12.83 26.99 -10.65
N GLY A 230 -12.55 26.00 -11.47
CA GLY A 230 -12.29 26.19 -12.91
C GLY A 230 -10.81 26.44 -13.24
N THR A 231 -10.59 27.13 -14.36
CA THR A 231 -9.24 27.47 -14.84
C THR A 231 -8.82 28.83 -14.25
N PRO A 232 -7.71 28.90 -13.51
CA PRO A 232 -7.25 30.16 -12.95
C PRO A 232 -6.80 31.11 -14.06
N ALA A 233 -7.15 32.40 -13.93
CA ALA A 233 -6.64 33.43 -14.81
C ALA A 233 -5.17 33.71 -14.46
N VAL A 234 -4.32 33.66 -15.49
CA VAL A 234 -2.88 33.91 -15.37
C VAL A 234 -2.43 34.92 -16.42
N HIS A 235 -1.43 35.73 -16.08
CA HIS A 235 -0.83 36.68 -17.00
C HIS A 235 0.69 36.77 -16.80
N VAL A 236 1.40 37.26 -17.80
CA VAL A 236 2.82 37.62 -17.62
C VAL A 236 2.84 39.08 -17.15
N PRO A 237 3.41 39.39 -15.97
CA PRO A 237 3.50 40.77 -15.50
C PRO A 237 4.30 41.64 -16.47
N ARG A 238 3.94 42.91 -16.58
CA ARG A 238 4.71 43.86 -17.39
C ARG A 238 6.19 43.83 -16.99
N SER A 239 7.06 43.73 -17.98
CA SER A 239 8.50 43.78 -17.76
C SER A 239 8.93 45.15 -17.31
N PRO A 240 9.92 45.31 -16.43
CA PRO A 240 10.50 46.60 -16.12
C PRO A 240 11.11 47.22 -17.39
N ARG A 241 11.24 48.54 -17.43
CA ARG A 241 11.82 49.27 -18.58
C ARG A 241 13.26 48.85 -18.89
N THR A 242 13.98 48.38 -17.89
CA THR A 242 15.36 47.94 -17.98
C THR A 242 15.51 46.56 -17.35
N GLY A 243 16.27 45.67 -17.98
CA GLY A 243 16.55 44.34 -17.52
C GLY A 243 15.89 43.22 -18.36
N ARG A 244 16.06 41.96 -17.91
CA ARG A 244 15.55 40.80 -18.64
C ARG A 244 14.01 40.80 -18.63
N PRO A 245 13.34 40.59 -19.74
CA PRO A 245 11.89 40.47 -19.80
C PRO A 245 11.34 39.38 -18.89
N ARG A 246 10.25 39.67 -18.20
CA ARG A 246 9.54 38.67 -17.40
C ARG A 246 8.86 37.66 -18.32
N SER A 247 9.01 36.37 -18.03
CA SER A 247 8.40 35.29 -18.79
C SER A 247 7.57 34.33 -17.92
N GLN A 248 7.60 34.53 -16.60
CA GLN A 248 6.85 33.69 -15.68
C GLN A 248 5.40 34.15 -15.59
N LEU A 249 4.48 33.20 -15.73
CA LEU A 249 3.06 33.42 -15.49
C LEU A 249 2.80 33.59 -13.97
N VAL A 250 2.03 34.60 -13.62
CA VAL A 250 1.51 34.80 -12.26
C VAL A 250 -0.02 34.76 -12.29
N LEU A 251 -0.62 34.48 -11.18
CA LEU A 251 -2.08 34.51 -11.02
C LEU A 251 -2.56 35.96 -11.10
N SER A 252 -3.71 36.17 -11.73
CA SER A 252 -4.39 37.48 -11.71
C SER A 252 -4.90 37.78 -10.30
N ASP A 253 -4.90 39.05 -9.90
CA ASP A 253 -5.22 39.50 -8.53
C ASP A 253 -6.60 39.04 -8.05
N ASP A 254 -7.57 38.87 -8.95
CA ASP A 254 -8.91 38.39 -8.67
C ASP A 254 -9.02 36.86 -8.57
N THR A 255 -7.95 36.13 -8.84
CA THR A 255 -7.95 34.66 -8.87
C THR A 255 -7.64 34.11 -7.46
N ARG A 256 -8.66 33.57 -6.79
CA ARG A 256 -8.52 33.01 -5.44
C ARG A 256 -8.74 31.51 -5.43
N SER A 257 -7.88 30.81 -4.70
CA SER A 257 -8.09 29.41 -4.38
C SER A 257 -8.99 29.28 -3.13
N ILE A 258 -9.76 28.21 -3.08
CA ILE A 258 -10.63 27.89 -1.94
C ILE A 258 -10.41 26.44 -1.52
N ALA A 259 -10.69 26.13 -0.25
CA ALA A 259 -10.65 24.77 0.23
C ALA A 259 -11.73 23.90 -0.44
N VAL A 260 -11.44 22.62 -0.66
CA VAL A 260 -12.41 21.67 -1.23
C VAL A 260 -13.71 21.62 -0.41
N SER A 261 -13.62 21.72 0.93
CA SER A 261 -14.80 21.80 1.78
C SER A 261 -15.64 23.05 1.54
N ALA A 262 -15.01 24.21 1.32
CA ALA A 262 -15.71 25.46 0.99
C ALA A 262 -16.37 25.37 -0.39
N LEU A 263 -15.67 24.82 -1.39
CA LEU A 263 -16.24 24.58 -2.71
C LEU A 263 -17.48 23.68 -2.64
N ALA A 264 -17.42 22.60 -1.84
CA ALA A 264 -18.55 21.67 -1.70
C ALA A 264 -19.84 22.37 -1.21
N VAL A 265 -19.72 23.35 -0.30
CA VAL A 265 -20.87 24.11 0.24
C VAL A 265 -21.50 25.04 -0.83
N THR A 266 -20.72 25.54 -1.78
CA THR A 266 -21.23 26.42 -2.86
C THR A 266 -21.97 25.68 -3.98
N LEU A 267 -21.86 24.35 -4.03
CA LEU A 267 -22.49 23.55 -5.08
C LEU A 267 -24.00 23.49 -4.92
N PRO A 268 -24.77 23.78 -6.00
CA PRO A 268 -26.23 23.73 -5.93
C PRO A 268 -26.74 22.30 -5.70
N PRO A 269 -27.91 22.12 -5.08
CA PRO A 269 -28.47 20.78 -4.79
C PRO A 269 -28.52 19.84 -6.00
N ARG A 270 -28.76 20.38 -7.20
CA ARG A 270 -28.80 19.64 -8.47
C ARG A 270 -27.46 19.02 -8.89
N ALA A 271 -26.33 19.53 -8.37
CA ALA A 271 -25.01 18.96 -8.64
C ALA A 271 -24.78 17.63 -7.92
N TRP A 272 -25.57 17.36 -6.87
CA TRP A 272 -25.43 16.20 -6.02
C TRP A 272 -26.31 15.06 -6.46
N ARG A 273 -25.68 13.90 -6.75
CA ARG A 273 -26.37 12.66 -7.12
C ARG A 273 -26.18 11.61 -6.05
N ARG A 274 -27.26 10.90 -5.70
CA ARG A 274 -27.16 9.74 -4.81
C ARG A 274 -26.57 8.56 -5.57
N VAL A 275 -25.48 8.00 -5.04
CA VAL A 275 -24.82 6.80 -5.56
C VAL A 275 -24.89 5.73 -4.50
N THR A 276 -25.32 4.53 -4.89
CA THR A 276 -25.31 3.33 -4.05
C THR A 276 -24.24 2.39 -4.60
N TRP A 277 -23.30 1.95 -3.76
CA TRP A 277 -22.16 1.13 -4.22
C TRP A 277 -22.11 -0.26 -3.57
N ARG A 278 -22.94 -0.52 -2.57
CA ARG A 278 -23.00 -1.83 -1.90
C ARG A 278 -24.34 -2.01 -1.19
N ASN A 279 -24.87 -3.24 -1.25
CA ASN A 279 -25.98 -3.65 -0.40
C ASN A 279 -25.41 -4.09 0.96
N GLY A 280 -25.71 -3.35 2.02
CA GLY A 280 -25.39 -3.74 3.39
C GLY A 280 -26.45 -4.70 3.96
N ARG A 281 -26.17 -5.32 5.10
CA ARG A 281 -27.13 -6.23 5.76
C ARG A 281 -28.45 -5.53 6.11
N ASN A 282 -28.39 -4.29 6.61
CA ASN A 282 -29.55 -3.55 7.11
C ASN A 282 -29.99 -2.41 6.17
N ARG A 283 -29.09 -1.84 5.41
CA ARG A 283 -29.36 -0.74 4.46
C ARG A 283 -28.32 -0.67 3.36
N PRO A 284 -28.65 -0.15 2.18
CA PRO A 284 -27.67 0.11 1.13
C PRO A 284 -26.63 1.14 1.60
N TRP A 285 -25.37 0.91 1.21
CA TRP A 285 -24.33 1.89 1.37
C TRP A 285 -24.46 2.91 0.24
N ALA A 286 -24.90 4.09 0.59
CA ALA A 286 -25.15 5.16 -0.36
C ALA A 286 -24.76 6.50 0.23
N ALA A 287 -24.29 7.42 -0.63
CA ALA A 287 -24.04 8.81 -0.29
C ALA A 287 -24.37 9.70 -1.49
N ARG A 288 -24.39 11.02 -1.25
CA ARG A 288 -24.52 12.01 -2.32
C ARG A 288 -23.13 12.42 -2.78
N PHE A 289 -22.92 12.46 -4.08
CA PHE A 289 -21.67 12.84 -4.73
C PHE A 289 -21.94 13.95 -5.74
N ALA A 290 -20.98 14.88 -5.86
CA ALA A 290 -20.93 15.87 -6.92
C ALA A 290 -19.58 15.74 -7.65
N ALA A 291 -19.58 15.92 -8.97
CA ALA A 291 -18.37 15.94 -9.77
C ALA A 291 -18.20 17.35 -10.37
N VAL A 292 -17.08 17.98 -10.07
CA VAL A 292 -16.72 19.31 -10.57
C VAL A 292 -15.28 19.30 -11.06
N ARG A 293 -15.04 20.05 -12.13
CA ARG A 293 -13.68 20.28 -12.62
C ARG A 293 -13.05 21.43 -11.84
N VAL A 294 -11.83 21.20 -11.36
CA VAL A 294 -11.06 22.18 -10.62
C VAL A 294 -9.60 22.14 -11.09
N THR A 295 -8.88 23.22 -10.85
CA THR A 295 -7.42 23.25 -11.00
C THR A 295 -6.78 23.23 -9.61
N LEU A 296 -5.81 22.36 -9.42
CA LEU A 296 -5.06 22.28 -8.15
C LEU A 296 -4.12 23.47 -8.00
N THR A 297 -3.93 23.95 -6.79
CA THR A 297 -3.04 25.08 -6.48
C THR A 297 -1.56 24.74 -6.61
N SER A 298 -1.21 23.45 -6.63
CA SER A 298 0.20 22.98 -6.73
C SER A 298 0.26 21.54 -7.23
#